data_e0402aff5a6b3a8f252c13be3f3839eb
#
_entry.id   e0402aff5a6b3a8f252c13be3f3839eb
#
_cell.length_a   1.000
_cell.length_b   1.000
_cell.length_c   1.000
_cell.angle_alpha   90.00
_cell.angle_beta   90.00
_cell.angle_gamma   90.00
#
_symmetry.space_group_name_H-M   'P 1'
#
loop_
_entity.id
_entity.type
_entity.pdbx_description
1 polymer ?
#
loop_
_entity_poly.entity_id
_entity_poly.type
_entity_poly.pdbx_seq_one_letter_code
_entity_poly.pdbx_strand_id
1 'polypeptide(L)'
;MVFKKLLGALGVGGPSVDTVLSNPSTYPGAPLTGQVNVVGGTQDADVEHITLGLVTRMEVESGGNDYSAVADFFRLTVSGPMRLAAGQQLSIPFRIDMPWETPITTVYGQNLRGMVMGVRTEVAIARAVDKGDLDPVHVHPLPIQQKILDAFAQLGFRFKSADIEHGQIYGVHQTLPFYQEIEFYPPQQYAHGINEVELTFVTSPQAVEVVLEFDKRGGLFTQGHDTYGRYTVSHHDADTTDWRQVVDGWVRQALDKRKSMPGFGAPAGYGQPAYGAPGYPPPGYGQQPGYGHHGHYRGHGRGHHGGMGGMAMGVAGGLAAGYVAGEAFDEIGDAFEGGEE
;
A
#
# COMPACT_ATOMS: atom_id res chain seq x y z
N MET A 1 45.85 -3.31 16.32
CA MET A 1 44.61 -4.06 16.62
C MET A 1 43.37 -3.16 16.76
N VAL A 2 43.48 -1.94 17.28
CA VAL A 2 42.34 -1.01 17.47
C VAL A 2 41.69 -0.58 16.14
N PHE A 3 42.49 -0.33 15.09
CA PHE A 3 42.04 0.16 13.79
C PHE A 3 41.17 -0.90 13.04
N LYS A 4 41.51 -2.20 13.13
CA LYS A 4 40.71 -3.30 12.55
C LYS A 4 39.36 -3.45 13.24
N LYS A 5 39.28 -3.24 14.58
CA LYS A 5 38.03 -3.26 15.31
C LYS A 5 37.14 -2.07 14.97
N LEU A 6 37.73 -0.90 14.70
CA LEU A 6 36.99 0.30 14.30
C LEU A 6 36.42 0.14 12.89
N LEU A 7 37.18 -0.42 11.94
CA LEU A 7 36.72 -0.72 10.59
C LEU A 7 35.62 -1.80 10.58
N GLY A 8 35.72 -2.82 11.44
CA GLY A 8 34.68 -3.82 11.64
C GLY A 8 33.36 -3.23 12.17
N ALA A 9 33.45 -2.26 13.09
CA ALA A 9 32.28 -1.53 13.60
C ALA A 9 31.60 -0.65 12.52
N LEU A 10 32.35 -0.26 11.48
CA LEU A 10 31.84 0.44 10.32
C LEU A 10 31.42 -0.50 9.17
N GLY A 11 31.37 -1.82 9.43
CA GLY A 11 30.94 -2.82 8.45
C GLY A 11 31.99 -3.21 7.41
N VAL A 12 33.19 -2.63 7.46
CA VAL A 12 34.28 -2.98 6.53
C VAL A 12 34.96 -4.28 6.96
N GLY A 13 34.95 -5.31 6.10
CA GLY A 13 35.46 -6.64 6.40
C GLY A 13 34.58 -7.47 7.35
N GLY A 14 33.35 -7.06 7.59
CA GLY A 14 32.33 -7.82 8.33
C GLY A 14 31.77 -9.00 7.50
N PRO A 15 30.84 -9.75 8.06
CA PRO A 15 30.12 -10.80 7.35
C PRO A 15 29.36 -10.26 6.13
N SER A 16 29.16 -11.11 5.12
CA SER A 16 28.25 -10.87 4.02
C SER A 16 27.07 -11.82 4.06
N VAL A 17 25.94 -11.39 3.53
CA VAL A 17 24.73 -12.18 3.36
C VAL A 17 24.26 -12.10 1.92
N ASP A 18 23.74 -13.20 1.43
CA ASP A 18 23.13 -13.33 0.11
C ASP A 18 21.98 -14.34 0.23
N THR A 19 20.78 -13.93 -0.14
CA THR A 19 19.60 -14.78 -0.08
C THR A 19 19.25 -15.27 -1.46
N VAL A 20 19.07 -16.58 -1.59
CA VAL A 20 18.76 -17.20 -2.87
C VAL A 20 17.40 -17.87 -2.79
N LEU A 21 16.44 -17.32 -3.52
CA LEU A 21 15.12 -17.92 -3.68
C LEU A 21 15.19 -19.12 -4.61
N SER A 22 14.60 -20.26 -4.21
CA SER A 22 14.51 -21.46 -5.07
C SER A 22 13.65 -21.19 -6.30
N ASN A 23 12.62 -20.39 -6.15
CA ASN A 23 11.78 -19.83 -7.20
C ASN A 23 11.27 -18.46 -6.69
N PRO A 24 11.60 -17.36 -7.37
CA PRO A 24 11.08 -16.03 -6.99
C PRO A 24 9.59 -15.85 -7.28
N SER A 25 8.96 -16.77 -8.00
CA SER A 25 7.53 -16.72 -8.35
C SER A 25 6.69 -17.53 -7.36
N THR A 26 5.62 -16.92 -6.83
CA THR A 26 4.73 -17.53 -5.85
C THR A 26 3.28 -17.03 -6.02
N TYR A 27 2.39 -17.40 -5.09
CA TYR A 27 0.97 -17.03 -5.02
C TYR A 27 0.57 -16.71 -3.58
N PRO A 28 -0.49 -15.95 -3.33
CA PRO A 28 -1.09 -15.86 -2.01
C PRO A 28 -1.37 -17.25 -1.41
N GLY A 29 -0.99 -17.48 -0.15
CA GLY A 29 -1.13 -18.77 0.54
C GLY A 29 -0.15 -19.86 0.11
N ALA A 30 0.67 -19.67 -0.92
CA ALA A 30 1.65 -20.65 -1.37
C ALA A 30 3.00 -20.51 -0.64
N PRO A 31 3.84 -21.57 -0.61
CA PRO A 31 5.16 -21.47 -0.01
C PRO A 31 6.15 -20.72 -0.90
N LEU A 32 6.96 -19.85 -0.29
CA LEU A 32 8.18 -19.30 -0.85
C LEU A 32 9.37 -19.97 -0.13
N THR A 33 10.29 -20.56 -0.87
CA THR A 33 11.44 -21.30 -0.32
C THR A 33 12.75 -20.77 -0.85
N GLY A 34 13.81 -20.94 -0.06
CA GLY A 34 15.14 -20.52 -0.43
C GLY A 34 16.16 -20.87 0.64
N GLN A 35 17.29 -20.22 0.56
CA GLN A 35 18.36 -20.32 1.55
C GLN A 35 19.05 -18.99 1.76
N VAL A 36 19.42 -18.70 3.01
CA VAL A 36 20.26 -17.56 3.36
C VAL A 36 21.69 -18.04 3.46
N ASN A 37 22.57 -17.53 2.62
CA ASN A 37 24.00 -17.81 2.62
C ASN A 37 24.73 -16.70 3.38
N VAL A 38 25.43 -17.05 4.44
CA VAL A 38 26.21 -16.12 5.25
C VAL A 38 27.67 -16.50 5.19
N VAL A 39 28.52 -15.53 4.93
CA VAL A 39 29.96 -15.74 4.91
C VAL A 39 30.60 -14.84 5.97
N GLY A 40 31.33 -15.45 6.90
CA GLY A 40 32.07 -14.75 7.93
C GLY A 40 33.10 -13.77 7.34
N GLY A 41 33.24 -12.64 8.00
CA GLY A 41 34.16 -11.60 7.59
C GLY A 41 35.65 -11.94 7.89
N THR A 42 36.49 -10.89 8.04
CA THR A 42 37.90 -11.03 8.39
C THR A 42 38.16 -11.34 9.84
N GLN A 43 37.15 -11.28 10.69
CA GLN A 43 37.17 -11.60 12.12
C GLN A 43 35.92 -12.38 12.49
N ASP A 44 35.95 -13.10 13.62
CA ASP A 44 34.78 -13.72 14.20
C ASP A 44 33.74 -12.65 14.55
N ALA A 45 32.48 -12.97 14.33
CA ALA A 45 31.33 -12.11 14.65
C ALA A 45 30.32 -12.86 15.51
N ASP A 46 29.73 -12.16 16.48
CA ASP A 46 28.59 -12.66 17.22
C ASP A 46 27.30 -12.19 16.52
N VAL A 47 26.62 -13.10 15.86
CA VAL A 47 25.31 -12.86 15.21
C VAL A 47 24.25 -13.02 16.29
N GLU A 48 23.38 -12.02 16.44
CA GLU A 48 22.27 -12.05 17.39
C GLU A 48 21.08 -12.82 16.84
N HIS A 49 20.73 -12.53 15.60
CA HIS A 49 19.69 -13.26 14.85
C HIS A 49 19.82 -13.00 13.35
N ILE A 50 19.17 -13.86 12.57
CA ILE A 50 18.93 -13.65 11.14
C ILE A 50 17.42 -13.70 10.92
N THR A 51 16.87 -12.64 10.33
CA THR A 51 15.45 -12.53 10.03
C THR A 51 15.21 -12.32 8.55
N LEU A 52 14.08 -12.84 8.08
CA LEU A 52 13.50 -12.56 6.77
C LEU A 52 12.22 -11.76 6.96
N GLY A 53 12.02 -10.71 6.17
CA GLY A 53 10.80 -9.92 6.13
C GLY A 53 10.21 -9.92 4.72
N LEU A 54 8.88 -10.01 4.59
CA LEU A 54 8.21 -9.68 3.35
C LEU A 54 7.94 -8.17 3.35
N VAL A 55 8.41 -7.50 2.32
CA VAL A 55 8.33 -6.04 2.22
C VAL A 55 7.73 -5.60 0.89
N THR A 56 6.96 -4.52 0.92
CA THR A 56 6.36 -3.91 -0.26
C THR A 56 6.38 -2.39 -0.14
N ARG A 57 6.27 -1.67 -1.27
CA ARG A 57 6.02 -0.23 -1.27
C ARG A 57 4.55 0.02 -0.95
N MET A 58 4.27 0.99 -0.12
CA MET A 58 2.91 1.37 0.30
C MET A 58 2.76 2.88 0.23
N GLU A 59 1.60 3.35 -0.21
CA GLU A 59 1.22 4.75 -0.14
C GLU A 59 0.59 5.06 1.22
N VAL A 60 0.95 6.20 1.77
CA VAL A 60 0.44 6.67 3.07
C VAL A 60 0.00 8.10 2.93
N GLU A 61 -1.28 8.34 3.05
CA GLU A 61 -1.81 9.70 3.14
C GLU A 61 -1.60 10.30 4.53
N SER A 62 -0.98 11.47 4.59
CA SER A 62 -0.89 12.23 5.84
C SER A 62 -0.94 13.73 5.60
N GLY A 63 -1.91 14.39 6.21
CA GLY A 63 -2.05 15.84 6.13
C GLY A 63 -2.35 16.40 4.73
N GLY A 64 -2.91 15.57 3.84
CA GLY A 64 -3.24 15.94 2.46
C GLY A 64 -2.07 15.82 1.49
N ASN A 65 -1.02 15.13 1.87
CA ASN A 65 0.10 14.74 1.00
C ASN A 65 0.27 13.23 1.05
N ASP A 66 0.54 12.65 -0.12
CA ASP A 66 0.87 11.24 -0.27
C ASP A 66 2.37 11.06 -0.21
N TYR A 67 2.83 10.07 0.50
CA TYR A 67 4.23 9.68 0.53
C TYR A 67 4.40 8.17 0.50
N SER A 68 5.46 7.73 -0.15
CA SER A 68 5.80 6.32 -0.24
C SER A 68 6.51 5.85 1.03
N ALA A 69 6.09 4.69 1.54
CA ALA A 69 6.70 4.00 2.67
C ALA A 69 6.94 2.53 2.35
N VAL A 70 7.86 1.90 3.07
CA VAL A 70 8.07 0.45 3.00
C VAL A 70 7.26 -0.21 4.10
N ALA A 71 6.34 -1.09 3.72
CA ALA A 71 5.59 -1.94 4.63
C ALA A 71 6.33 -3.28 4.84
N ASP A 72 6.72 -3.59 6.08
CA ASP A 72 7.20 -4.91 6.51
C ASP A 72 6.02 -5.65 7.14
N PHE A 73 5.46 -6.61 6.44
CA PHE A 73 4.18 -7.21 6.81
C PHE A 73 4.24 -8.68 7.22
N PHE A 74 5.42 -9.27 7.14
CA PHE A 74 5.69 -10.62 7.63
C PHE A 74 7.14 -10.72 8.06
N ARG A 75 7.41 -11.41 9.18
CA ARG A 75 8.77 -11.59 9.69
C ARG A 75 8.98 -13.02 10.16
N LEU A 76 10.09 -13.63 9.73
CA LEU A 76 10.52 -14.98 10.12
C LEU A 76 11.96 -14.94 10.62
N THR A 77 12.20 -15.38 11.85
CA THR A 77 13.56 -15.62 12.36
C THR A 77 14.05 -16.99 11.90
N VAL A 78 15.09 -17.02 11.09
CA VAL A 78 15.67 -18.25 10.53
C VAL A 78 16.88 -18.74 11.32
N SER A 79 17.50 -17.86 12.13
CA SER A 79 18.55 -18.24 13.07
C SER A 79 18.51 -17.37 14.34
N GLY A 80 18.72 -17.99 15.48
CA GLY A 80 18.99 -17.32 16.75
C GLY A 80 20.48 -16.97 16.93
N PRO A 81 20.89 -16.62 18.16
CA PRO A 81 22.27 -16.22 18.46
C PRO A 81 23.27 -17.30 18.11
N MET A 82 24.33 -16.92 17.40
CA MET A 82 25.44 -17.81 17.06
C MET A 82 26.76 -17.06 16.86
N ARG A 83 27.86 -17.77 17.02
CA ARG A 83 29.19 -17.26 16.65
C ARG A 83 29.52 -17.69 15.23
N LEU A 84 29.81 -16.71 14.38
CA LEU A 84 30.27 -16.92 13.00
C LEU A 84 31.79 -16.68 12.95
N ALA A 85 32.56 -17.74 12.67
CA ALA A 85 34.01 -17.62 12.56
C ALA A 85 34.42 -16.86 11.29
N ALA A 86 35.60 -16.27 11.32
CA ALA A 86 36.19 -15.60 10.14
C ALA A 86 36.22 -16.54 8.92
N GLY A 87 35.64 -16.11 7.81
CA GLY A 87 35.56 -16.88 6.57
C GLY A 87 34.66 -18.13 6.61
N GLN A 88 33.96 -18.38 7.72
CA GLN A 88 32.99 -19.48 7.79
C GLN A 88 31.86 -19.26 6.80
N GLN A 89 31.46 -20.30 6.10
CA GLN A 89 30.29 -20.30 5.24
C GLN A 89 29.15 -21.09 5.91
N LEU A 90 27.96 -20.50 5.87
CA LEU A 90 26.74 -21.07 6.44
C LEU A 90 25.61 -20.89 5.44
N SER A 91 24.84 -21.94 5.21
CA SER A 91 23.63 -21.90 4.38
C SER A 91 22.44 -22.35 5.22
N ILE A 92 21.44 -21.52 5.36
CA ILE A 92 20.26 -21.73 6.20
C ILE A 92 19.04 -21.81 5.28
N PRO A 93 18.45 -23.00 5.10
CA PRO A 93 17.24 -23.14 4.30
C PRO A 93 16.05 -22.52 5.04
N PHE A 94 15.12 -21.94 4.29
CA PHE A 94 13.89 -21.38 4.83
C PHE A 94 12.66 -21.73 4.00
N ARG A 95 11.50 -21.59 4.62
CA ARG A 95 10.18 -21.63 4.01
C ARG A 95 9.31 -20.54 4.64
N ILE A 96 8.73 -19.71 3.81
CA ILE A 96 7.69 -18.75 4.18
C ILE A 96 6.39 -19.23 3.56
N ASP A 97 5.37 -19.46 4.36
CA ASP A 97 4.01 -19.62 3.85
C ASP A 97 3.43 -18.21 3.67
N MET A 98 3.23 -17.81 2.41
CA MET A 98 2.82 -16.46 2.04
C MET A 98 1.47 -16.12 2.70
N PRO A 99 1.32 -14.95 3.31
CA PRO A 99 -0.01 -14.50 3.75
C PRO A 99 -1.03 -14.56 2.61
N TRP A 100 -2.27 -14.91 2.91
CA TRP A 100 -3.32 -15.00 1.90
C TRP A 100 -3.66 -13.64 1.27
N GLU A 101 -3.48 -12.55 2.02
CA GLU A 101 -3.69 -11.18 1.56
C GLU A 101 -2.45 -10.58 0.88
N THR A 102 -1.43 -11.40 0.56
CA THR A 102 -0.24 -10.90 -0.14
C THR A 102 -0.62 -10.26 -1.47
N PRO A 103 -0.16 -9.02 -1.74
CA PRO A 103 -0.48 -8.31 -2.97
C PRO A 103 0.03 -9.04 -4.21
N ILE A 104 -0.73 -8.96 -5.30
CA ILE A 104 -0.34 -9.46 -6.62
C ILE A 104 0.64 -8.47 -7.24
N THR A 105 1.78 -8.95 -7.74
CA THR A 105 2.77 -8.09 -8.41
C THR A 105 2.92 -8.38 -9.89
N THR A 106 2.37 -9.50 -10.38
CA THR A 106 2.56 -9.95 -11.77
C THR A 106 1.27 -10.54 -12.31
N VAL A 107 0.81 -10.07 -13.47
CA VAL A 107 -0.35 -10.60 -14.19
C VAL A 107 0.03 -10.84 -15.65
N TYR A 108 -0.36 -11.97 -16.23
CA TYR A 108 0.01 -12.40 -17.61
C TYR A 108 1.53 -12.44 -17.87
N GLY A 109 2.33 -12.66 -16.83
CA GLY A 109 3.79 -12.67 -16.93
C GLY A 109 4.43 -11.28 -17.01
N GLN A 110 3.65 -10.21 -16.80
CA GLN A 110 4.13 -8.83 -16.76
C GLN A 110 3.95 -8.27 -15.35
N ASN A 111 4.90 -7.46 -14.90
CA ASN A 111 4.78 -6.78 -13.63
C ASN A 111 3.67 -5.76 -13.67
N LEU A 112 2.88 -5.69 -12.60
CA LEU A 112 1.89 -4.63 -12.41
C LEU A 112 2.62 -3.33 -12.11
N ARG A 113 2.39 -2.33 -12.94
CA ARG A 113 2.94 -0.98 -12.73
C ARG A 113 2.52 -0.46 -11.35
N GLY A 114 3.49 0.04 -10.58
CA GLY A 114 3.32 0.54 -9.21
C GLY A 114 3.61 -0.52 -8.14
N MET A 115 3.68 -1.81 -8.50
CA MET A 115 3.86 -2.90 -7.55
C MET A 115 5.29 -3.39 -7.46
N VAL A 116 5.85 -3.39 -6.25
CA VAL A 116 7.16 -3.95 -5.93
C VAL A 116 7.06 -4.75 -4.64
N MET A 117 7.60 -5.96 -4.62
CA MET A 117 7.67 -6.80 -3.42
C MET A 117 8.97 -7.58 -3.36
N GLY A 118 9.50 -7.79 -2.16
CA GLY A 118 10.72 -8.57 -1.96
C GLY A 118 10.81 -9.28 -0.61
N VAL A 119 11.78 -10.17 -0.52
CA VAL A 119 12.27 -10.74 0.74
C VAL A 119 13.46 -9.92 1.20
N ARG A 120 13.32 -9.24 2.31
CA ARG A 120 14.41 -8.54 2.98
C ARG A 120 15.04 -9.47 4.00
N THR A 121 16.36 -9.66 3.90
CA THR A 121 17.16 -10.38 4.88
C THR A 121 17.90 -9.39 5.75
N GLU A 122 17.90 -9.63 7.05
CA GLU A 122 18.61 -8.85 8.05
C GLU A 122 19.43 -9.78 8.94
N VAL A 123 20.74 -9.50 9.03
CA VAL A 123 21.67 -10.19 9.92
C VAL A 123 22.10 -9.21 11.01
N ALA A 124 21.53 -9.36 12.19
CA ALA A 124 21.88 -8.54 13.34
C ALA A 124 23.20 -8.99 13.94
N ILE A 125 24.18 -8.10 13.99
CA ILE A 125 25.55 -8.38 14.44
C ILE A 125 25.84 -7.55 15.70
N ALA A 126 26.21 -8.23 16.78
CA ALA A 126 26.53 -7.57 18.03
C ALA A 126 27.65 -6.51 17.86
N ARG A 127 27.37 -5.27 18.24
CA ARG A 127 28.31 -4.14 18.22
C ARG A 127 28.89 -3.79 16.84
N ALA A 128 28.18 -4.11 15.77
CA ALA A 128 28.55 -3.74 14.40
C ALA A 128 27.31 -3.28 13.65
N VAL A 129 27.51 -2.77 12.43
CA VAL A 129 26.41 -2.44 11.51
C VAL A 129 25.81 -3.76 10.98
N ASP A 130 24.50 -3.86 11.04
CA ASP A 130 23.76 -4.98 10.49
C ASP A 130 23.99 -5.12 8.98
N LYS A 131 23.85 -6.32 8.48
CA LYS A 131 23.93 -6.64 7.07
C LYS A 131 22.59 -7.05 6.56
N GLY A 132 22.29 -6.71 5.32
CA GLY A 132 21.01 -7.00 4.70
C GLY A 132 21.16 -7.35 3.23
N ASP A 133 20.09 -7.88 2.71
CA ASP A 133 19.88 -8.23 1.31
C ASP A 133 18.40 -8.04 0.98
N LEU A 134 18.07 -7.84 -0.30
CA LEU A 134 16.70 -7.66 -0.75
C LEU A 134 16.50 -8.34 -2.10
N ASP A 135 15.72 -9.42 -2.10
CA ASP A 135 15.43 -10.24 -3.27
C ASP A 135 14.02 -10.01 -3.79
N PRO A 136 13.84 -9.70 -5.08
CA PRO A 136 12.51 -9.47 -5.65
C PRO A 136 11.67 -10.76 -5.66
N VAL A 137 10.36 -10.60 -5.40
CA VAL A 137 9.37 -11.68 -5.41
C VAL A 137 8.24 -11.33 -6.37
N HIS A 138 7.90 -12.28 -7.24
CA HIS A 138 6.79 -12.18 -8.18
C HIS A 138 5.58 -12.94 -7.64
N VAL A 139 4.53 -12.22 -7.28
CA VAL A 139 3.29 -12.80 -6.76
C VAL A 139 2.24 -12.82 -7.87
N HIS A 140 1.87 -14.01 -8.30
CA HIS A 140 0.84 -14.22 -9.33
C HIS A 140 -0.55 -14.30 -8.71
N PRO A 141 -1.60 -13.94 -9.44
CA PRO A 141 -2.97 -14.09 -8.97
C PRO A 141 -3.36 -15.57 -8.81
N LEU A 142 -4.17 -15.86 -7.81
CA LEU A 142 -4.85 -17.14 -7.70
C LEU A 142 -5.78 -17.36 -8.90
N PRO A 143 -6.14 -18.62 -9.25
CA PRO A 143 -7.01 -18.89 -10.39
C PRO A 143 -8.30 -18.05 -10.40
N ILE A 144 -8.95 -17.90 -9.25
CA ILE A 144 -10.17 -17.09 -9.11
C ILE A 144 -9.91 -15.59 -9.36
N GLN A 145 -8.81 -15.03 -8.85
CA GLN A 145 -8.42 -13.65 -9.08
C GLN A 145 -8.10 -13.44 -10.58
N GLN A 146 -7.38 -14.37 -11.19
CA GLN A 146 -7.07 -14.33 -12.63
C GLN A 146 -8.35 -14.32 -13.48
N LYS A 147 -9.33 -15.18 -13.17
CA LYS A 147 -10.61 -15.22 -13.89
C LYS A 147 -11.38 -13.91 -13.81
N ILE A 148 -11.36 -13.25 -12.66
CA ILE A 148 -11.99 -11.93 -12.47
C ILE A 148 -11.24 -10.87 -13.29
N LEU A 149 -9.90 -10.85 -13.25
CA LEU A 149 -9.08 -9.94 -14.07
C LEU A 149 -9.30 -10.17 -15.57
N ASP A 150 -9.39 -11.45 -16.01
CA ASP A 150 -9.74 -11.82 -17.38
C ASP A 150 -11.11 -11.26 -17.79
N ALA A 151 -12.09 -11.32 -16.88
CA ALA A 151 -13.43 -10.78 -17.12
C ALA A 151 -13.40 -9.25 -17.28
N PHE A 152 -12.64 -8.52 -16.47
CA PHE A 152 -12.41 -7.09 -16.64
C PHE A 152 -11.83 -6.78 -18.04
N ALA A 153 -10.79 -7.49 -18.44
CA ALA A 153 -10.19 -7.34 -19.77
C ALA A 153 -11.19 -7.62 -20.90
N GLN A 154 -11.98 -8.72 -20.80
CA GLN A 154 -13.01 -9.09 -21.80
C GLN A 154 -14.16 -8.09 -21.88
N LEU A 155 -14.48 -7.40 -20.79
CA LEU A 155 -15.46 -6.31 -20.75
C LEU A 155 -14.92 -4.99 -21.32
N GLY A 156 -13.61 -4.94 -21.60
CA GLY A 156 -12.94 -3.79 -22.20
C GLY A 156 -12.36 -2.80 -21.22
N PHE A 157 -12.25 -3.15 -19.93
CA PHE A 157 -11.50 -2.36 -18.96
C PHE A 157 -10.00 -2.40 -19.31
N ARG A 158 -9.33 -1.27 -19.16
CA ARG A 158 -7.90 -1.15 -19.43
C ARG A 158 -7.17 -0.87 -18.13
N PHE A 159 -6.18 -1.69 -17.83
CA PHE A 159 -5.33 -1.49 -16.65
C PHE A 159 -4.71 -0.09 -16.68
N LYS A 160 -4.68 0.57 -15.52
CA LYS A 160 -4.08 1.90 -15.32
C LYS A 160 -2.83 1.77 -14.46
N SER A 161 -2.98 1.37 -13.23
CA SER A 161 -1.94 1.20 -12.20
C SER A 161 -2.40 0.25 -11.11
N ALA A 162 -1.50 -0.07 -10.20
CA ALA A 162 -1.83 -0.70 -8.95
C ALA A 162 -0.95 -0.11 -7.84
N ASP A 163 -1.49 -0.02 -6.65
CA ASP A 163 -0.81 0.48 -5.46
C ASP A 163 -1.24 -0.27 -4.20
N ILE A 164 -0.61 0.06 -3.09
CA ILE A 164 -0.93 -0.46 -1.77
C ILE A 164 -1.33 0.71 -0.89
N GLU A 165 -2.57 0.66 -0.42
CA GLU A 165 -3.14 1.66 0.47
C GLU A 165 -3.05 1.23 1.94
N HIS A 166 -2.56 2.13 2.81
CA HIS A 166 -2.59 1.90 4.25
C HIS A 166 -3.99 2.07 4.79
N GLY A 167 -4.57 1.00 5.35
CA GLY A 167 -5.89 1.07 5.94
C GLY A 167 -6.58 -0.28 6.03
N GLN A 168 -7.87 -0.22 6.40
CA GLN A 168 -8.75 -1.38 6.44
C GLN A 168 -10.07 -1.08 5.77
N ILE A 169 -10.53 -1.99 4.94
CA ILE A 169 -11.80 -1.88 4.23
C ILE A 169 -12.94 -2.17 5.20
N TYR A 170 -13.87 -1.23 5.34
CA TYR A 170 -14.98 -1.37 6.26
C TYR A 170 -15.84 -2.61 5.96
N GLY A 171 -16.06 -3.43 6.99
CA GLY A 171 -16.89 -4.63 6.92
C GLY A 171 -16.26 -5.82 6.20
N VAL A 172 -14.98 -5.75 5.84
CA VAL A 172 -14.16 -6.88 5.34
C VAL A 172 -13.24 -7.37 6.45
N HIS A 173 -13.10 -8.68 6.59
CA HIS A 173 -12.13 -9.25 7.53
C HIS A 173 -10.74 -9.25 6.89
N GLN A 174 -9.91 -8.34 7.32
CA GLN A 174 -8.56 -8.09 6.81
C GLN A 174 -7.55 -8.32 7.93
N THR A 175 -6.44 -9.01 7.64
CA THR A 175 -5.38 -9.31 8.61
C THR A 175 -4.16 -8.39 8.44
N LEU A 176 -3.92 -7.88 7.22
CA LEU A 176 -2.86 -6.93 6.96
C LEU A 176 -3.35 -5.48 7.20
N PRO A 177 -2.47 -4.55 7.59
CA PRO A 177 -2.84 -3.15 7.83
C PRO A 177 -2.96 -2.32 6.54
N PHE A 178 -3.01 -2.97 5.39
CA PHE A 178 -3.11 -2.37 4.06
C PHE A 178 -3.87 -3.32 3.12
N TYR A 179 -4.24 -2.83 1.95
CA TYR A 179 -4.84 -3.60 0.86
C TYR A 179 -4.30 -3.09 -0.48
N GLN A 180 -4.42 -3.91 -1.51
CA GLN A 180 -4.03 -3.57 -2.87
C GLN A 180 -5.22 -3.03 -3.64
N GLU A 181 -5.04 -1.91 -4.34
CA GLU A 181 -5.95 -1.44 -5.37
C GLU A 181 -5.37 -1.72 -6.75
N ILE A 182 -6.21 -2.25 -7.65
CA ILE A 182 -5.89 -2.47 -9.06
C ILE A 182 -6.83 -1.58 -9.86
N GLU A 183 -6.29 -0.56 -10.46
CA GLU A 183 -7.03 0.51 -11.10
C GLU A 183 -7.24 0.26 -12.58
N PHE A 184 -8.44 0.58 -13.06
CA PHE A 184 -8.82 0.40 -14.46
C PHE A 184 -9.52 1.62 -15.02
N TYR A 185 -9.22 1.96 -16.27
CA TYR A 185 -10.05 2.84 -17.08
C TYR A 185 -11.28 2.08 -17.59
N PRO A 186 -12.51 2.57 -17.31
CA PRO A 186 -13.73 1.92 -17.79
C PRO A 186 -13.90 2.11 -19.30
N PRO A 187 -14.44 1.10 -20.02
CA PRO A 187 -14.86 1.27 -21.40
C PRO A 187 -16.09 2.17 -21.50
N GLN A 188 -16.34 2.71 -22.68
CA GLN A 188 -17.39 3.70 -22.92
C GLN A 188 -18.77 3.31 -22.38
N GLN A 189 -19.11 2.03 -22.41
CA GLN A 189 -20.40 1.51 -21.92
C GLN A 189 -20.61 1.69 -20.40
N TYR A 190 -19.54 1.82 -19.62
CA TYR A 190 -19.58 2.03 -18.17
C TYR A 190 -19.09 3.43 -17.76
N ALA A 191 -18.49 4.18 -18.68
CA ALA A 191 -17.86 5.47 -18.40
C ALA A 191 -18.84 6.63 -18.08
N HIS A 192 -20.15 6.33 -17.93
CA HIS A 192 -21.14 7.36 -17.62
C HIS A 192 -20.99 7.85 -16.16
N GLY A 193 -20.16 8.87 -16.00
CA GLY A 193 -19.93 9.54 -14.70
C GLY A 193 -18.89 8.86 -13.81
N ILE A 194 -18.11 7.92 -14.33
CA ILE A 194 -16.92 7.37 -13.67
C ILE A 194 -15.69 7.53 -14.58
N ASN A 195 -14.55 7.87 -14.01
CA ASN A 195 -13.29 7.97 -14.74
C ASN A 195 -12.42 6.73 -14.47
N GLU A 196 -12.69 6.03 -13.37
CA GLU A 196 -11.85 4.96 -12.85
C GLU A 196 -12.66 3.94 -12.06
N VAL A 197 -12.21 2.70 -12.08
CA VAL A 197 -12.71 1.58 -11.27
C VAL A 197 -11.52 0.99 -10.55
N GLU A 198 -11.62 0.86 -9.24
CA GLU A 198 -10.66 0.23 -8.37
C GLU A 198 -11.17 -1.15 -7.97
N LEU A 199 -10.32 -2.14 -8.12
CA LEU A 199 -10.60 -3.54 -7.78
C LEU A 199 -9.65 -3.98 -6.68
N THR A 200 -10.21 -4.38 -5.54
CA THR A 200 -9.45 -4.93 -4.41
C THR A 200 -9.84 -6.37 -4.15
N PHE A 201 -8.84 -7.19 -3.87
CA PHE A 201 -9.01 -8.58 -3.42
C PHE A 201 -8.54 -8.72 -1.98
N VAL A 202 -9.43 -9.12 -1.07
CA VAL A 202 -9.03 -9.57 0.26
C VAL A 202 -9.22 -11.09 0.31
N THR A 203 -8.13 -11.80 0.31
CA THR A 203 -8.10 -13.25 0.10
C THR A 203 -7.91 -13.98 1.43
N SER A 204 -8.62 -15.08 1.59
CA SER A 204 -8.51 -16.00 2.71
C SER A 204 -8.38 -17.45 2.20
N PRO A 205 -8.07 -18.44 3.06
CA PRO A 205 -8.04 -19.84 2.65
C PRO A 205 -9.39 -20.36 2.06
N GLN A 206 -10.51 -19.74 2.42
CA GLN A 206 -11.86 -20.19 2.06
C GLN A 206 -12.43 -19.46 0.86
N ALA A 207 -12.16 -18.16 0.75
CA ALA A 207 -12.82 -17.29 -0.21
C ALA A 207 -11.99 -16.05 -0.54
N VAL A 208 -12.44 -15.33 -1.55
CA VAL A 208 -11.95 -14.00 -1.90
C VAL A 208 -13.10 -13.01 -1.75
N GLU A 209 -12.91 -12.00 -0.94
CA GLU A 209 -13.75 -10.81 -0.94
C GLU A 209 -13.27 -9.90 -2.09
N VAL A 210 -14.18 -9.56 -2.97
CA VAL A 210 -13.95 -8.66 -4.11
C VAL A 210 -14.63 -7.33 -3.81
N VAL A 211 -13.86 -6.26 -3.81
CA VAL A 211 -14.36 -4.91 -3.56
C VAL A 211 -14.20 -4.09 -4.82
N LEU A 212 -15.26 -3.37 -5.22
CA LEU A 212 -15.26 -2.44 -6.35
C LEU A 212 -15.54 -1.03 -5.84
N GLU A 213 -14.67 -0.11 -6.22
CA GLU A 213 -14.82 1.32 -5.95
C GLU A 213 -14.76 2.12 -7.24
N PHE A 214 -15.29 3.33 -7.22
CA PHE A 214 -15.34 4.20 -8.39
C PHE A 214 -14.89 5.61 -8.02
N ASP A 215 -13.87 6.10 -8.74
CA ASP A 215 -13.45 7.50 -8.82
C ASP A 215 -13.35 8.24 -7.47
N LYS A 216 -12.23 8.09 -6.80
CA LYS A 216 -11.88 8.88 -5.61
C LYS A 216 -11.48 10.31 -6.04
N ARG A 217 -12.39 11.27 -5.97
CA ARG A 217 -12.00 12.68 -5.91
C ARG A 217 -11.81 13.09 -4.45
N GLY A 218 -10.60 12.95 -3.95
CA GLY A 218 -10.23 13.35 -2.60
C GLY A 218 -10.17 12.15 -1.65
N GLY A 219 -8.97 11.63 -1.48
CA GLY A 219 -8.57 10.55 -0.62
C GLY A 219 -9.26 10.48 0.72
N LEU A 220 -9.17 9.33 1.30
CA LEU A 220 -9.66 8.85 2.57
C LEU A 220 -10.97 8.09 2.47
N PHE A 221 -10.89 6.80 2.79
CA PHE A 221 -12.00 6.05 3.34
C PHE A 221 -12.54 6.78 4.57
N THR A 222 -13.39 7.78 4.36
CA THR A 222 -14.21 8.30 5.43
C THR A 222 -15.16 7.20 5.81
N GLN A 223 -15.11 6.77 7.06
CA GLN A 223 -15.93 5.72 7.62
C GLN A 223 -17.33 5.72 6.99
N GLY A 224 -17.57 4.79 6.06
CA GLY A 224 -18.90 4.32 5.76
C GLY A 224 -19.50 4.51 4.38
N HIS A 225 -18.87 5.10 3.35
CA HIS A 225 -19.68 5.48 2.18
C HIS A 225 -19.13 5.20 0.77
N ASP A 226 -17.89 4.74 0.58
CA ASP A 226 -17.29 4.73 -0.77
C ASP A 226 -17.20 3.35 -1.45
N THR A 227 -17.48 2.26 -0.75
CA THR A 227 -17.54 0.93 -1.36
C THR A 227 -18.85 0.73 -2.10
N TYR A 228 -18.80 0.71 -3.42
CA TYR A 228 -19.99 0.57 -4.27
C TYR A 228 -20.41 -0.89 -4.48
N GLY A 229 -19.47 -1.83 -4.45
CA GLY A 229 -19.75 -3.26 -4.54
C GLY A 229 -18.81 -4.09 -3.68
N ARG A 230 -19.37 -5.06 -2.95
CA ARG A 230 -18.63 -6.09 -2.24
C ARG A 230 -19.27 -7.45 -2.51
N TYR A 231 -18.42 -8.40 -2.88
CA TYR A 231 -18.84 -9.73 -3.32
C TYR A 231 -17.89 -10.77 -2.74
N THR A 232 -18.43 -11.86 -2.23
CA THR A 232 -17.66 -13.01 -1.73
C THR A 232 -17.73 -14.13 -2.75
N VAL A 233 -16.58 -14.65 -3.16
CA VAL A 233 -16.47 -15.75 -4.12
C VAL A 233 -15.61 -16.87 -3.57
N SER A 234 -15.98 -18.12 -3.89
CA SER A 234 -15.20 -19.29 -3.50
C SER A 234 -14.05 -19.54 -4.49
N HIS A 235 -12.92 -20.05 -3.99
CA HIS A 235 -11.84 -20.52 -4.85
C HIS A 235 -12.30 -21.62 -5.84
N HIS A 236 -13.31 -22.41 -5.48
CA HIS A 236 -13.87 -23.48 -6.31
C HIS A 236 -14.70 -22.98 -7.49
N ASP A 237 -15.12 -21.71 -7.48
CA ASP A 237 -15.96 -21.14 -8.54
C ASP A 237 -15.15 -20.73 -9.78
N ALA A 238 -13.81 -20.78 -9.71
CA ALA A 238 -12.92 -20.28 -10.75
C ALA A 238 -13.23 -20.86 -12.15
N ASP A 239 -13.49 -22.18 -12.24
CA ASP A 239 -13.71 -22.86 -13.51
C ASP A 239 -15.18 -23.20 -13.81
N THR A 240 -16.11 -22.90 -12.90
CA THR A 240 -17.53 -23.27 -13.02
C THR A 240 -18.45 -22.10 -13.35
N THR A 241 -17.94 -20.86 -13.27
CA THR A 241 -18.73 -19.63 -13.35
C THR A 241 -18.39 -18.85 -14.63
N ASP A 242 -19.41 -18.28 -15.28
CA ASP A 242 -19.24 -17.26 -16.33
C ASP A 242 -18.85 -15.91 -15.69
N TRP A 243 -17.56 -15.74 -15.46
CA TRP A 243 -17.04 -14.56 -14.79
C TRP A 243 -17.27 -13.27 -15.55
N ARG A 244 -17.34 -13.32 -16.88
CA ARG A 244 -17.65 -12.14 -17.69
C ARG A 244 -19.06 -11.63 -17.38
N GLN A 245 -20.04 -12.52 -17.27
CA GLN A 245 -21.41 -12.16 -16.93
C GLN A 245 -21.52 -11.68 -15.48
N VAL A 246 -20.84 -12.34 -14.55
CA VAL A 246 -20.84 -12.00 -13.13
C VAL A 246 -20.24 -10.62 -12.90
N VAL A 247 -19.08 -10.33 -13.46
CA VAL A 247 -18.39 -9.03 -13.32
C VAL A 247 -19.18 -7.91 -13.98
N ASP A 248 -19.78 -8.14 -15.17
CA ASP A 248 -20.71 -7.18 -15.80
C ASP A 248 -21.87 -6.83 -14.86
N GLY A 249 -22.46 -7.85 -14.22
CA GLY A 249 -23.51 -7.65 -13.23
C GLY A 249 -23.07 -6.84 -12.03
N TRP A 250 -21.88 -7.11 -11.48
CA TRP A 250 -21.30 -6.38 -10.35
C TRP A 250 -21.08 -4.91 -10.67
N VAL A 251 -20.46 -4.64 -11.82
CA VAL A 251 -20.19 -3.26 -12.26
C VAL A 251 -21.49 -2.49 -12.45
N ARG A 252 -22.49 -3.07 -13.10
CA ARG A 252 -23.81 -2.42 -13.29
C ARG A 252 -24.50 -2.15 -11.96
N GLN A 253 -24.53 -3.13 -11.06
CA GLN A 253 -25.13 -2.98 -9.74
C GLN A 253 -24.43 -1.87 -8.93
N ALA A 254 -23.11 -1.83 -8.95
CA ALA A 254 -22.34 -0.81 -8.26
C ALA A 254 -22.59 0.59 -8.85
N LEU A 255 -22.66 0.72 -10.19
CA LEU A 255 -23.03 1.96 -10.89
C LEU A 255 -24.43 2.45 -10.53
N ASP A 256 -25.41 1.55 -10.46
CA ASP A 256 -26.79 1.91 -10.13
C ASP A 256 -26.92 2.33 -8.67
N LYS A 257 -26.19 1.67 -7.75
CA LYS A 257 -26.09 2.07 -6.35
C LYS A 257 -25.51 3.47 -6.21
N ARG A 258 -24.43 3.78 -6.95
CA ARG A 258 -23.83 5.13 -6.99
C ARG A 258 -24.83 6.19 -7.46
N LYS A 259 -25.56 5.93 -8.54
CA LYS A 259 -26.57 6.88 -9.06
C LYS A 259 -27.70 7.18 -8.07
N SER A 260 -28.00 6.23 -7.18
CA SER A 260 -29.04 6.38 -6.16
C SER A 260 -28.59 7.15 -4.91
N MET A 261 -27.29 7.46 -4.77
CA MET A 261 -26.79 8.20 -3.60
C MET A 261 -27.11 9.70 -3.73
N PRO A 262 -27.60 10.36 -2.65
CA PRO A 262 -27.86 11.80 -2.65
C PRO A 262 -26.55 12.58 -2.85
N GLY A 263 -26.50 13.41 -3.90
CA GLY A 263 -25.35 14.24 -4.24
C GLY A 263 -24.65 13.87 -5.54
N PHE A 264 -24.90 12.69 -6.10
CA PHE A 264 -24.41 12.31 -7.43
C PHE A 264 -25.55 12.39 -8.43
N GLY A 265 -25.50 13.35 -9.36
CA GLY A 265 -26.41 13.37 -10.51
C GLY A 265 -27.41 14.52 -10.62
N ALA A 266 -27.34 15.53 -9.77
CA ALA A 266 -27.96 16.80 -10.12
C ALA A 266 -26.95 17.59 -10.96
N PRO A 267 -27.18 17.82 -12.29
CA PRO A 267 -26.47 18.88 -12.95
C PRO A 267 -26.73 20.14 -12.14
N ALA A 268 -25.66 20.90 -11.82
CA ALA A 268 -25.81 22.22 -11.24
C ALA A 268 -26.77 22.97 -12.15
N GLY A 269 -28.02 23.04 -11.74
CA GLY A 269 -29.05 23.81 -12.43
C GLY A 269 -28.52 25.23 -12.49
N TYR A 270 -28.23 25.69 -13.68
CA TYR A 270 -28.08 27.11 -13.91
C TYR A 270 -29.35 27.76 -13.37
N GLY A 271 -29.22 28.37 -12.17
CA GLY A 271 -30.30 29.17 -11.62
C GLY A 271 -30.69 30.21 -12.66
N GLN A 272 -31.87 30.05 -13.20
CA GLN A 272 -32.47 31.11 -14.02
C GLN A 272 -32.51 32.36 -13.14
N PRO A 273 -32.02 33.51 -13.59
CA PRO A 273 -32.24 34.75 -12.88
C PRO A 273 -33.75 34.98 -12.82
N ALA A 274 -34.28 34.95 -11.64
CA ALA A 274 -35.68 35.37 -11.40
C ALA A 274 -35.80 36.85 -11.82
N TYR A 275 -36.50 37.10 -12.92
CA TYR A 275 -36.93 38.43 -13.28
C TYR A 275 -37.89 38.89 -12.16
N GLY A 276 -37.41 39.84 -11.34
CA GLY A 276 -38.20 40.47 -10.27
C GLY A 276 -39.32 41.28 -10.85
N ALA A 277 -40.54 40.99 -10.38
CA ALA A 277 -41.67 41.92 -10.49
C ALA A 277 -41.46 43.11 -9.54
N PRO A 278 -41.87 44.32 -9.89
CA PRO A 278 -41.71 45.49 -9.03
C PRO A 278 -42.75 45.46 -7.90
N GLY A 279 -42.29 45.33 -6.68
CA GLY A 279 -43.10 45.36 -5.51
C GLY A 279 -42.73 46.56 -4.62
N TYR A 280 -43.74 47.28 -4.21
CA TYR A 280 -43.79 48.50 -3.38
C TYR A 280 -42.98 48.45 -2.10
N PRO A 281 -42.42 49.61 -1.60
CA PRO A 281 -41.73 49.68 -0.36
C PRO A 281 -42.73 49.78 0.84
N PRO A 282 -42.47 49.13 1.96
CA PRO A 282 -43.18 49.43 3.19
C PRO A 282 -42.53 50.61 3.93
N PRO A 283 -43.35 51.39 4.72
CA PRO A 283 -42.90 52.61 5.37
C PRO A 283 -42.05 52.37 6.63
N GLY A 284 -41.14 53.30 6.84
CA GLY A 284 -40.20 53.30 7.96
C GLY A 284 -40.80 53.71 9.29
N TYR A 285 -40.20 53.30 10.35
CA TYR A 285 -40.09 53.89 11.70
C TYR A 285 -38.78 53.36 12.26
N GLY A 286 -37.88 54.13 12.70
CA GLY A 286 -37.75 55.07 13.75
C GLY A 286 -36.30 54.93 14.26
N GLN A 287 -35.63 56.05 14.32
CA GLN A 287 -34.30 56.26 14.89
C GLN A 287 -34.25 55.95 16.39
N GLN A 288 -33.13 55.49 16.88
CA GLN A 288 -32.35 56.22 17.88
C GLN A 288 -30.95 55.63 18.14
N PRO A 289 -30.05 56.49 18.59
CA PRO A 289 -28.58 56.27 18.51
C PRO A 289 -27.95 55.97 19.88
N GLY A 290 -26.73 55.56 19.86
CA GLY A 290 -25.97 55.60 21.10
C GLY A 290 -24.64 54.86 21.15
N TYR A 291 -23.58 55.67 21.14
CA TYR A 291 -22.28 55.54 21.82
C TYR A 291 -21.46 54.25 21.55
N GLY A 292 -20.32 54.22 20.89
CA GLY A 292 -19.07 54.93 21.15
C GLY A 292 -18.23 54.26 22.23
N HIS A 293 -17.15 53.58 21.83
CA HIS A 293 -15.88 53.74 22.49
C HIS A 293 -14.72 53.11 21.72
N HIS A 294 -13.68 53.91 21.65
CA HIS A 294 -12.35 53.71 21.09
C HIS A 294 -11.55 52.59 21.79
N GLY A 295 -10.58 52.06 21.06
CA GLY A 295 -9.50 51.32 21.66
C GLY A 295 -8.50 50.76 20.64
N HIS A 296 -7.59 51.63 20.22
CA HIS A 296 -6.33 51.22 19.61
C HIS A 296 -5.53 50.36 20.57
N TYR A 297 -4.83 49.35 20.09
CA TYR A 297 -3.40 49.17 20.39
C TYR A 297 -2.70 48.30 19.35
N ARG A 298 -1.61 48.85 18.82
CA ARG A 298 -0.53 48.19 18.14
C ARG A 298 0.29 47.40 19.16
N GLY A 299 0.82 46.24 18.73
CA GLY A 299 1.87 45.55 19.49
C GLY A 299 2.56 44.50 18.64
N HIS A 300 3.75 44.87 18.16
CA HIS A 300 4.75 43.94 17.62
C HIS A 300 5.26 43.03 18.74
N GLY A 301 5.48 41.73 18.44
CA GLY A 301 6.20 40.83 19.32
C GLY A 301 6.61 39.56 18.63
N ARG A 302 7.87 39.53 18.22
CA ARG A 302 8.60 38.27 17.91
C ARG A 302 8.75 37.47 19.19
N GLY A 303 8.64 36.16 19.11
CA GLY A 303 9.00 35.26 20.20
C GLY A 303 9.00 33.81 19.75
N HIS A 304 10.20 33.29 19.66
CA HIS A 304 10.55 31.89 19.51
C HIS A 304 10.10 31.03 20.69
N HIS A 305 10.17 29.73 20.45
CA HIS A 305 10.18 28.53 21.31
C HIS A 305 8.84 27.83 21.45
N GLY A 306 8.75 26.61 20.89
CA GLY A 306 9.23 25.41 21.57
C GLY A 306 8.08 24.80 22.37
N GLY A 307 7.49 23.74 21.83
CA GLY A 307 6.49 22.95 22.52
C GLY A 307 6.26 21.65 21.79
N MET A 308 7.22 20.73 21.92
CA MET A 308 7.04 19.30 21.74
C MET A 308 5.99 18.80 22.70
N GLY A 309 5.06 18.04 22.24
CA GLY A 309 4.15 17.31 23.13
C GLY A 309 3.00 16.69 22.39
N GLY A 310 3.22 15.54 21.92
CA GLY A 310 2.64 14.39 22.46
C GLY A 310 1.71 13.61 21.57
N MET A 311 2.06 12.42 21.47
CA MET A 311 1.34 11.17 21.23
C MET A 311 1.50 10.56 19.85
N ALA A 312 2.74 10.13 19.58
CA ALA A 312 2.95 8.94 18.77
C ALA A 312 2.88 7.74 19.71
N MET A 313 1.77 7.05 19.76
CA MET A 313 1.70 5.71 20.32
C MET A 313 1.64 4.71 19.18
N GLY A 314 2.70 3.91 19.07
CA GLY A 314 2.59 2.51 18.67
C GLY A 314 2.86 2.15 17.22
N VAL A 315 3.92 2.71 16.58
CA VAL A 315 4.63 2.01 15.51
C VAL A 315 6.13 2.32 15.65
N ALA A 316 6.69 2.02 16.78
CA ALA A 316 8.10 2.27 17.08
C ALA A 316 8.93 0.98 16.93
N GLY A 317 8.91 0.37 15.76
CA GLY A 317 9.75 -0.79 15.46
C GLY A 317 10.30 -0.84 14.04
N GLY A 318 9.76 -0.04 13.12
CA GLY A 318 10.07 -0.17 11.70
C GLY A 318 10.76 1.01 11.01
N LEU A 319 10.86 2.17 11.64
CA LEU A 319 11.26 3.38 10.91
C LEU A 319 12.77 3.67 10.83
N ALA A 320 13.60 2.98 11.61
CA ALA A 320 15.06 3.17 11.53
C ALA A 320 15.73 2.36 10.40
N ALA A 321 15.11 1.28 9.92
CA ALA A 321 15.59 0.49 8.78
C ALA A 321 15.01 0.98 7.43
N GLY A 322 14.04 1.90 7.43
CA GLY A 322 13.30 2.33 6.24
C GLY A 322 14.10 3.12 5.23
N TYR A 323 15.16 3.79 5.62
CA TYR A 323 15.92 4.64 4.71
C TYR A 323 16.80 3.84 3.72
N VAL A 324 17.40 2.75 4.18
CA VAL A 324 18.25 1.90 3.31
C VAL A 324 17.38 0.98 2.41
N ALA A 325 16.19 0.62 2.88
CA ALA A 325 15.25 -0.18 2.10
C ALA A 325 14.57 0.64 0.98
N GLY A 326 14.39 1.95 1.16
CA GLY A 326 13.82 2.83 0.13
C GLY A 326 14.67 2.88 -1.14
N GLU A 327 15.98 3.09 -1.00
CA GLU A 327 16.90 3.11 -2.16
C GLU A 327 16.96 1.76 -2.88
N ALA A 328 16.97 0.63 -2.15
CA ALA A 328 16.96 -0.70 -2.75
C ALA A 328 15.62 -1.01 -3.44
N PHE A 329 14.49 -0.50 -2.94
CA PHE A 329 13.19 -0.63 -3.61
C PHE A 329 13.08 0.23 -4.86
N ASP A 330 13.68 1.41 -4.86
CA ASP A 330 13.74 2.26 -6.04
C ASP A 330 14.60 1.61 -7.12
N GLU A 331 15.74 1.00 -6.76
CA GLU A 331 16.60 0.24 -7.67
C GLU A 331 15.90 -1.01 -8.24
N ILE A 332 15.11 -1.73 -7.41
CA ILE A 332 14.27 -2.85 -7.87
C ILE A 332 13.13 -2.33 -8.75
N GLY A 333 12.47 -1.22 -8.38
CA GLY A 333 11.42 -0.59 -9.17
C GLY A 333 11.90 -0.21 -10.55
N ASP A 334 13.05 0.46 -10.65
CA ASP A 334 13.68 0.86 -11.91
C ASP A 334 14.08 -0.35 -12.78
N ALA A 335 14.53 -1.45 -12.17
CA ALA A 335 14.82 -2.69 -12.87
C ALA A 335 13.58 -3.36 -13.48
N PHE A 336 12.40 -3.16 -12.88
CA PHE A 336 11.13 -3.65 -13.40
C PHE A 336 10.52 -2.74 -14.48
N GLU A 337 10.76 -1.43 -14.43
CA GLU A 337 10.27 -0.47 -15.44
C GLU A 337 11.17 -0.42 -16.70
N GLY A 338 12.45 -0.76 -16.59
CA GLY A 338 13.44 -0.72 -17.67
C GLY A 338 13.43 -1.92 -18.64
N GLY A 339 12.50 -2.84 -18.50
CA GLY A 339 12.39 -4.05 -19.35
C GLY A 339 11.54 -3.91 -20.63
N GLU A 340 11.07 -2.70 -20.97
CA GLU A 340 10.37 -2.42 -22.22
C GLU A 340 11.31 -1.70 -23.23
N GLU A 341 12.14 -2.45 -23.94
CA GLU A 341 12.67 -2.12 -25.26
C GLU A 341 12.50 -3.27 -26.25
#